data_ba68e4daf1d1a08076d848ef712507b6
#
_entry.id   ba68e4daf1d1a08076d848ef712507b6
#
_cell.length_a   1.000
_cell.length_b   1.000
_cell.length_c   1.000
_cell.angle_alpha   90.00
_cell.angle_beta   90.00
_cell.angle_gamma   90.00
#
_symmetry.space_group_name_H-M   'P 1'
#
loop_
_entity.id
_entity.type
_entity.pdbx_description
1 polymer ?
#
loop_
_entity_poly.entity_id
_entity_poly.type
_entity_poly.pdbx_seq_one_letter_code
_entity_poly.pdbx_strand_id
1 'polypeptide(L)'
;GAQRAHIDVAGLVAGNVSVTAKYNDGNTRDNAAAQAILGDTAVSASLANAQTHVLTAQDASAVEARVNLRGTGSTGKMNVLAAGSSTARAGLEGGAASVTLLGVGVVKASAKANASFTARMSAEENADVTVDGDLSVKADYTADAYASVAQPAGGVSGVSADVNVAEASVAPAGTGKSGYAGVTGTGTLRVQGSVDVVARAKAHADAKIPASKVTVSGVKVAVNKATANMNLRQQAEITGLTLMAAGGISVESKLGVDANNRAGAYAETGSVGGTSLSLVNASVNEAYANESAQSVASVTGGKITAGGMMSIVSNIFSQAKANAKNAKSIGLASFGGLYAKATAADDSSAYAENAEIRAASADIRANADTKAEATSDQPGGASLVSGSSGTMDAFVGTSARAQ
;
A
#
# COMPACT_ATOMS: atom_id res chain seq x y z
N GLY A 1 4.40 16.39 6.60
CA GLY A 1 4.90 17.57 5.90
C GLY A 1 5.33 17.25 4.47
N ALA A 2 5.25 18.22 3.57
CA ALA A 2 5.73 18.07 2.21
C ALA A 2 7.27 18.25 2.19
N GLN A 3 7.98 17.42 1.43
CA GLN A 3 9.41 17.53 1.18
C GLN A 3 9.62 17.83 -0.30
N ARG A 4 10.24 18.99 -0.62
CA ARG A 4 10.43 19.41 -2.01
C ARG A 4 11.87 19.80 -2.26
N ALA A 5 12.44 19.29 -3.35
CA ALA A 5 13.74 19.69 -3.88
C ALA A 5 13.58 20.03 -5.36
N HIS A 6 13.85 21.29 -5.72
CA HIS A 6 13.61 21.79 -7.08
C HIS A 6 14.84 22.49 -7.64
N ILE A 7 15.09 22.27 -8.92
CA ILE A 7 15.93 23.13 -9.78
C ILE A 7 15.05 23.62 -10.94
N ASP A 8 14.99 24.92 -11.15
CA ASP A 8 14.27 25.56 -12.24
C ASP A 8 15.18 26.66 -12.83
N VAL A 9 15.75 26.40 -13.99
CA VAL A 9 16.82 27.23 -14.56
C VAL A 9 16.70 27.36 -16.08
N ALA A 10 17.11 28.55 -16.58
CA ALA A 10 17.22 28.82 -18.00
C ALA A 10 18.47 28.20 -18.63
N GLY A 11 19.53 27.94 -17.84
CA GLY A 11 20.74 27.27 -18.27
C GLY A 11 21.37 26.55 -17.09
N LEU A 12 22.02 25.42 -17.33
CA LEU A 12 22.64 24.61 -16.30
C LEU A 12 24.00 24.12 -16.78
N VAL A 13 25.08 24.65 -16.17
CA VAL A 13 26.42 24.12 -16.37
C VAL A 13 26.95 23.69 -15.00
N ALA A 14 27.14 22.41 -14.81
CA ALA A 14 27.57 21.84 -13.54
C ALA A 14 28.34 20.52 -13.77
N GLY A 15 29.12 20.10 -12.78
CA GLY A 15 29.60 18.72 -12.73
C GLY A 15 28.46 17.72 -12.58
N ASN A 16 28.38 17.06 -11.45
CA ASN A 16 27.23 16.18 -11.16
C ASN A 16 26.06 16.96 -10.54
N VAL A 17 24.84 16.64 -10.92
CA VAL A 17 23.63 17.23 -10.39
C VAL A 17 22.83 16.16 -9.64
N SER A 18 22.50 16.45 -8.38
CA SER A 18 21.62 15.58 -7.59
C SER A 18 20.51 16.40 -6.95
N VAL A 19 19.25 16.09 -7.27
CA VAL A 19 18.07 16.69 -6.68
C VAL A 19 17.32 15.60 -5.95
N THR A 20 17.34 15.64 -4.63
CA THR A 20 16.82 14.57 -3.78
C THR A 20 15.82 15.12 -2.78
N ALA A 21 14.60 14.60 -2.81
CA ALA A 21 13.61 14.78 -1.77
C ALA A 21 13.40 13.45 -1.04
N LYS A 22 13.57 13.46 0.28
CA LYS A 22 13.43 12.26 1.11
C LYS A 22 12.46 12.49 2.26
N TYR A 23 11.71 11.45 2.59
CA TYR A 23 10.79 11.42 3.72
C TYR A 23 10.96 10.12 4.49
N ASN A 24 11.21 10.19 5.81
CA ASN A 24 11.46 9.03 6.67
C ASN A 24 12.53 8.07 6.12
N ASP A 25 13.73 8.58 5.88
CA ASP A 25 14.83 7.82 5.28
C ASP A 25 15.55 6.85 6.26
N GLY A 26 14.95 6.59 7.41
CA GLY A 26 15.47 5.70 8.46
C GLY A 26 15.99 6.44 9.71
N ASN A 27 16.29 7.72 9.63
CA ASN A 27 16.79 8.51 10.77
C ASN A 27 15.70 9.30 11.50
N THR A 28 14.62 9.65 10.82
CA THR A 28 13.46 10.32 11.40
C THR A 28 12.20 9.57 10.98
N ARG A 29 11.54 8.90 11.92
CA ARG A 29 10.31 8.17 11.66
C ARG A 29 9.13 8.99 12.14
N ASP A 30 8.41 9.64 11.24
CA ASP A 30 7.06 10.13 11.51
C ASP A 30 6.10 8.93 11.50
N ASN A 31 6.08 8.20 12.60
CA ASN A 31 5.10 7.17 12.84
C ASN A 31 3.98 7.79 13.67
N ALA A 32 2.77 7.82 13.14
CA ALA A 32 1.61 8.09 13.95
C ALA A 32 1.17 6.77 14.60
N ALA A 33 1.18 6.71 15.92
CA ALA A 33 0.64 5.59 16.67
C ALA A 33 -0.44 6.12 17.64
N ALA A 34 -1.63 5.52 17.59
CA ALA A 34 -2.68 5.74 18.57
C ALA A 34 -2.93 4.44 19.31
N GLN A 35 -2.89 4.51 20.63
CA GLN A 35 -3.17 3.39 21.51
C GLN A 35 -4.26 3.81 22.48
N ALA A 36 -5.27 2.98 22.65
CA ALA A 36 -6.29 3.18 23.68
C ALA A 36 -6.35 1.92 24.54
N ILE A 37 -6.44 2.11 25.85
CA ILE A 37 -6.57 1.04 26.84
C ILE A 37 -7.99 1.08 27.38
N LEU A 38 -8.69 -0.04 27.33
CA LEU A 38 -10.03 -0.19 27.90
C LEU A 38 -9.93 -0.44 29.40
N GLY A 39 -10.59 0.39 30.19
CA GLY A 39 -10.70 0.23 31.65
C GLY A 39 -12.02 -0.46 32.04
N ASP A 40 -12.00 -1.16 33.18
CA ASP A 40 -13.09 -2.01 33.65
C ASP A 40 -14.01 -1.33 34.69
N THR A 41 -15.32 -1.50 34.52
CA THR A 41 -16.33 -1.25 35.55
C THR A 41 -17.39 -2.35 35.52
N ALA A 42 -18.04 -2.61 36.66
CA ALA A 42 -19.03 -3.69 36.84
C ALA A 42 -20.25 -3.63 35.86
N VAL A 43 -20.56 -2.44 35.35
CA VAL A 43 -21.49 -2.20 34.23
C VAL A 43 -20.77 -1.26 33.28
N SER A 44 -20.32 -1.75 32.13
CA SER A 44 -19.54 -0.92 31.21
C SER A 44 -20.19 -0.83 29.83
N ALA A 45 -20.45 0.39 29.38
CA ALA A 45 -20.55 0.71 27.97
C ALA A 45 -19.25 1.42 27.57
N SER A 46 -18.40 0.80 26.80
CA SER A 46 -17.11 1.38 26.39
C SER A 46 -17.09 1.65 24.89
N LEU A 47 -16.76 2.89 24.54
CA LEU A 47 -16.45 3.28 23.18
C LEU A 47 -14.97 3.65 23.13
N ALA A 48 -14.15 2.83 22.48
CA ALA A 48 -12.76 3.14 22.26
C ALA A 48 -12.48 3.29 20.76
N ASN A 49 -11.87 4.41 20.40
CA ASN A 49 -11.55 4.73 19.02
C ASN A 49 -10.09 5.18 18.93
N ALA A 50 -9.26 4.40 18.26
CA ALA A 50 -7.89 4.80 17.90
C ALA A 50 -7.81 5.02 16.41
N GLN A 51 -7.49 6.23 16.00
CA GLN A 51 -7.31 6.59 14.59
C GLN A 51 -5.93 7.16 14.35
N THR A 52 -5.22 6.64 13.37
CA THR A 52 -3.97 7.21 12.90
C THR A 52 -4.02 7.48 11.41
N HIS A 53 -3.67 8.70 11.04
CA HIS A 53 -3.50 9.12 9.68
C HIS A 53 -2.07 9.60 9.49
N VAL A 54 -1.31 8.94 8.65
CA VAL A 54 -0.06 9.47 8.13
C VAL A 54 -0.34 10.01 6.72
N LEU A 55 -0.41 11.32 6.64
CA LEU A 55 -0.55 12.03 5.38
C LEU A 55 0.85 12.49 4.96
N THR A 56 1.39 11.92 3.91
CA THR A 56 2.60 12.44 3.29
C THR A 56 2.35 13.77 2.57
N ALA A 57 1.11 14.15 2.25
CA ALA A 57 0.61 15.52 2.01
C ALA A 57 -0.91 15.58 1.94
N GLN A 58 -1.46 16.77 2.24
CA GLN A 58 -2.82 17.12 1.86
C GLN A 58 -2.93 17.62 0.41
N ASP A 59 -1.81 18.04 -0.18
CA ASP A 59 -1.69 18.48 -1.58
C ASP A 59 -0.88 17.52 -2.43
N ALA A 60 -1.08 17.57 -3.74
CA ALA A 60 -0.76 16.58 -4.77
C ALA A 60 0.69 16.03 -4.84
N SER A 61 1.64 16.49 -4.05
CA SER A 61 2.99 15.93 -4.01
C SER A 61 3.60 16.07 -2.63
N ALA A 62 3.66 14.98 -1.90
CA ALA A 62 4.25 14.97 -0.57
C ALA A 62 5.76 14.99 -0.59
N VAL A 63 6.33 14.22 -1.49
CA VAL A 63 7.79 14.12 -1.68
C VAL A 63 8.06 14.35 -3.16
N GLU A 64 8.57 15.53 -3.50
CA GLU A 64 8.81 15.93 -4.87
C GLU A 64 10.24 16.34 -5.10
N ALA A 65 10.93 15.63 -6.02
CA ALA A 65 12.19 16.03 -6.59
C ALA A 65 11.98 16.44 -8.05
N ARG A 66 12.33 17.68 -8.42
CA ARG A 66 12.08 18.21 -9.75
C ARG A 66 13.25 18.97 -10.33
N VAL A 67 13.52 18.72 -11.60
CA VAL A 67 14.42 19.53 -12.43
C VAL A 67 13.65 20.07 -13.63
N ASN A 68 13.68 21.36 -13.85
CA ASN A 68 13.10 22.01 -15.01
C ASN A 68 14.14 22.82 -15.74
N LEU A 69 14.39 22.48 -17.01
CA LEU A 69 15.39 23.08 -17.87
C LEU A 69 14.71 23.82 -19.02
N ARG A 70 15.06 25.12 -19.20
CA ARG A 70 14.42 25.99 -20.20
C ARG A 70 15.38 26.44 -21.31
N GLY A 71 16.64 26.19 -21.18
CA GLY A 71 17.67 26.63 -22.15
C GLY A 71 18.79 25.62 -22.29
N THR A 72 19.97 26.10 -22.72
CA THR A 72 21.11 25.24 -22.96
C THR A 72 21.85 24.88 -21.68
N GLY A 73 22.48 23.70 -21.66
CA GLY A 73 23.27 23.28 -20.52
C GLY A 73 24.12 22.04 -20.77
N SER A 74 25.10 21.86 -19.87
CA SER A 74 25.91 20.65 -19.80
C SER A 74 26.11 20.26 -18.34
N THR A 75 25.93 18.98 -18.05
CA THR A 75 26.15 18.43 -16.71
C THR A 75 26.85 17.09 -16.79
N GLY A 76 27.56 16.71 -15.71
CA GLY A 76 28.06 15.34 -15.57
C GLY A 76 26.92 14.32 -15.42
N LYS A 77 26.86 13.63 -14.30
CA LYS A 77 25.69 12.75 -14.00
C LYS A 77 24.53 13.57 -13.45
N MET A 78 23.30 13.16 -13.80
CA MET A 78 22.10 13.78 -13.25
C MET A 78 21.23 12.75 -12.52
N ASN A 79 20.92 13.04 -11.27
CA ASN A 79 20.06 12.19 -10.43
C ASN A 79 18.91 13.00 -9.83
N VAL A 80 17.67 12.57 -10.08
CA VAL A 80 16.44 13.14 -9.52
C VAL A 80 15.74 12.05 -8.73
N LEU A 81 15.70 12.17 -7.40
CA LEU A 81 15.21 11.12 -6.51
C LEU A 81 14.15 11.64 -5.54
N ALA A 82 12.96 11.04 -5.58
CA ALA A 82 11.96 11.14 -4.53
C ALA A 82 11.85 9.79 -3.82
N ALA A 83 12.20 9.72 -2.53
CA ALA A 83 12.24 8.47 -1.81
C ALA A 83 11.74 8.59 -0.36
N GLY A 84 11.29 7.47 0.21
CA GLY A 84 10.95 7.44 1.63
C GLY A 84 9.94 6.39 2.03
N SER A 85 9.39 6.57 3.24
CA SER A 85 8.38 5.67 3.79
C SER A 85 7.22 6.41 4.46
N SER A 86 6.02 5.85 4.35
CA SER A 86 4.81 6.32 5.02
C SER A 86 4.24 5.15 5.81
N THR A 87 4.27 5.23 7.15
CA THR A 87 3.77 4.14 8.01
C THR A 87 2.75 4.67 9.01
N ALA A 88 1.54 4.12 8.99
CA ALA A 88 0.47 4.41 9.94
C ALA A 88 0.19 3.17 10.80
N ARG A 89 0.11 3.35 12.12
CA ARG A 89 -0.23 2.26 13.05
C ARG A 89 -1.31 2.70 14.02
N ALA A 90 -2.40 1.97 14.06
CA ALA A 90 -3.46 2.13 15.04
C ALA A 90 -3.61 0.83 15.83
N GLY A 91 -3.39 0.89 17.13
CA GLY A 91 -3.49 -0.25 18.03
C GLY A 91 -4.44 0.04 19.18
N LEU A 92 -5.29 -0.94 19.48
CA LEU A 92 -6.05 -0.98 20.72
C LEU A 92 -5.57 -2.20 21.49
N GLU A 93 -5.00 -1.99 22.66
CA GLU A 93 -4.62 -3.07 23.56
C GLU A 93 -5.82 -3.43 24.43
N GLY A 94 -6.12 -4.73 24.49
CA GLY A 94 -7.12 -5.24 25.41
C GLY A 94 -6.69 -5.00 26.86
N GLY A 95 -7.62 -4.54 27.70
CA GLY A 95 -7.40 -4.40 29.15
C GLY A 95 -7.13 -5.73 29.85
N ALA A 96 -6.84 -5.67 31.15
CA ALA A 96 -6.74 -6.84 32.00
C ALA A 96 -8.06 -7.63 32.04
N ALA A 97 -8.01 -8.88 32.50
CA ALA A 97 -9.20 -9.70 32.68
C ALA A 97 -10.27 -8.98 33.54
N SER A 98 -11.49 -8.92 33.06
CA SER A 98 -12.58 -8.20 33.69
C SER A 98 -13.68 -9.09 34.24
N VAL A 99 -14.37 -8.62 35.28
CA VAL A 99 -15.60 -9.23 35.78
C VAL A 99 -16.74 -8.23 35.64
N THR A 100 -17.63 -8.45 34.68
CA THR A 100 -18.75 -7.55 34.42
C THR A 100 -20.08 -8.28 34.45
N LEU A 101 -21.12 -7.65 34.99
CA LEU A 101 -22.48 -8.21 34.92
C LEU A 101 -23.12 -7.99 33.57
N LEU A 102 -22.94 -6.80 33.01
CA LEU A 102 -23.43 -6.40 31.70
C LEU A 102 -22.36 -5.55 31.00
N GLY A 103 -21.86 -6.01 29.86
CA GLY A 103 -20.84 -5.31 29.07
C GLY A 103 -21.29 -5.06 27.63
N VAL A 104 -21.20 -3.81 27.17
CA VAL A 104 -21.35 -3.47 25.75
C VAL A 104 -20.12 -2.68 25.34
N GLY A 105 -19.40 -3.18 24.34
CA GLY A 105 -18.18 -2.56 23.83
C GLY A 105 -18.21 -2.31 22.34
N VAL A 106 -17.81 -1.11 21.89
CA VAL A 106 -17.51 -0.83 20.50
C VAL A 106 -16.08 -0.33 20.42
N VAL A 107 -15.26 -1.04 19.70
CA VAL A 107 -13.82 -0.80 19.60
C VAL A 107 -13.42 -0.67 18.14
N LYS A 108 -12.79 0.44 17.78
CA LYS A 108 -12.34 0.69 16.41
C LYS A 108 -10.87 1.15 16.36
N ALA A 109 -10.05 0.46 15.57
CA ALA A 109 -8.71 0.89 15.18
C ALA A 109 -8.69 1.18 13.68
N SER A 110 -8.20 2.35 13.29
CA SER A 110 -8.11 2.74 11.88
C SER A 110 -6.74 3.35 11.58
N ALA A 111 -6.00 2.75 10.67
CA ALA A 111 -4.71 3.21 10.19
C ALA A 111 -4.79 3.55 8.70
N LYS A 112 -4.33 4.75 8.33
CA LYS A 112 -4.33 5.20 6.95
C LYS A 112 -2.96 5.78 6.58
N ALA A 113 -2.27 5.15 5.64
CA ALA A 113 -1.04 5.65 5.03
C ALA A 113 -1.34 6.16 3.62
N ASN A 114 -1.03 7.42 3.37
CA ASN A 114 -1.14 8.00 2.03
C ASN A 114 0.25 8.19 1.46
N ALA A 115 0.44 7.81 0.19
CA ALA A 115 1.71 7.92 -0.52
C ALA A 115 1.58 8.85 -1.73
N SER A 116 2.54 9.77 -1.90
CA SER A 116 2.73 10.55 -3.10
C SER A 116 4.20 10.91 -3.24
N PHE A 117 4.89 10.24 -4.13
CA PHE A 117 6.32 10.41 -4.40
C PHE A 117 6.53 10.72 -5.87
N THR A 118 7.06 11.90 -6.16
CA THR A 118 7.22 12.40 -7.53
C THR A 118 8.67 12.76 -7.80
N ALA A 119 9.29 12.11 -8.76
CA ALA A 119 10.56 12.48 -9.34
C ALA A 119 10.35 12.90 -10.80
N ARG A 120 10.69 14.12 -11.16
CA ARG A 120 10.46 14.63 -12.50
C ARG A 120 11.63 15.45 -13.03
N MET A 121 12.02 15.16 -14.25
CA MET A 121 12.86 16.03 -15.07
C MET A 121 12.04 16.54 -16.26
N SER A 122 12.08 17.82 -16.54
CA SER A 122 11.49 18.40 -17.74
C SER A 122 12.47 19.25 -18.53
N ALA A 123 12.46 19.05 -19.85
CA ALA A 123 13.16 19.89 -20.82
C ALA A 123 12.12 20.63 -21.67
N GLU A 124 12.01 21.96 -21.48
CA GLU A 124 11.03 22.79 -22.21
C GLU A 124 11.46 23.00 -23.68
N GLU A 125 10.64 23.65 -24.48
CA GLU A 125 10.78 23.76 -25.94
C GLU A 125 12.17 24.24 -26.41
N ASN A 126 12.79 25.16 -25.70
CA ASN A 126 14.10 25.71 -26.06
C ASN A 126 15.27 25.05 -25.31
N ALA A 127 15.00 24.01 -24.54
CA ALA A 127 16.07 23.32 -23.83
C ALA A 127 16.88 22.43 -24.77
N ASP A 128 18.19 22.60 -24.74
CA ASP A 128 19.16 21.71 -25.37
C ASP A 128 20.25 21.40 -24.35
N VAL A 129 20.12 20.27 -23.69
CA VAL A 129 20.93 19.89 -22.53
C VAL A 129 21.70 18.62 -22.79
N THR A 130 22.99 18.64 -22.48
CA THR A 130 23.88 17.48 -22.53
C THR A 130 24.15 16.97 -21.11
N VAL A 131 23.94 15.69 -20.87
CA VAL A 131 24.38 14.98 -19.67
C VAL A 131 25.55 14.08 -20.06
N ASP A 132 26.75 14.40 -19.61
CA ASP A 132 27.98 13.67 -19.98
C ASP A 132 28.09 12.28 -19.33
N GLY A 133 27.27 11.98 -18.35
CA GLY A 133 27.13 10.67 -17.70
C GLY A 133 25.73 10.09 -17.81
N ASP A 134 25.29 9.40 -16.77
CA ASP A 134 23.98 8.79 -16.70
C ASP A 134 22.92 9.78 -16.20
N LEU A 135 21.69 9.61 -16.69
CA LEU A 135 20.50 10.27 -16.17
C LEU A 135 19.65 9.26 -15.38
N SER A 136 19.33 9.58 -14.15
CA SER A 136 18.47 8.76 -13.29
C SER A 136 17.32 9.59 -12.71
N VAL A 137 16.08 9.18 -12.95
CA VAL A 137 14.87 9.79 -12.39
C VAL A 137 14.08 8.70 -11.66
N LYS A 138 14.04 8.76 -10.32
CA LYS A 138 13.52 7.67 -9.51
C LYS A 138 12.53 8.15 -8.45
N ALA A 139 11.36 7.48 -8.39
CA ALA A 139 10.44 7.52 -7.27
C ALA A 139 10.44 6.14 -6.59
N ASP A 140 10.94 6.06 -5.35
CA ASP A 140 11.10 4.79 -4.62
C ASP A 140 10.59 4.94 -3.19
N TYR A 141 9.55 4.18 -2.83
CA TYR A 141 8.93 4.36 -1.54
C TYR A 141 8.31 3.09 -0.96
N THR A 142 8.07 3.15 0.36
CA THR A 142 7.30 2.16 1.11
C THR A 142 6.07 2.82 1.74
N ALA A 143 4.91 2.17 1.69
CA ALA A 143 3.69 2.67 2.32
C ALA A 143 2.99 1.55 3.09
N ASP A 144 2.89 1.68 4.41
CA ASP A 144 2.36 0.64 5.28
C ASP A 144 1.28 1.19 6.21
N ALA A 145 0.18 0.47 6.33
CA ALA A 145 -0.90 0.75 7.28
C ALA A 145 -1.19 -0.50 8.12
N TYR A 146 -1.16 -0.35 9.45
CA TYR A 146 -1.41 -1.44 10.39
C TYR A 146 -2.51 -1.05 11.37
N ALA A 147 -3.62 -1.78 11.39
CA ALA A 147 -4.69 -1.61 12.36
C ALA A 147 -4.89 -2.90 13.14
N SER A 148 -4.87 -2.82 14.47
CA SER A 148 -5.06 -3.98 15.34
C SER A 148 -5.98 -3.66 16.50
N VAL A 149 -6.96 -4.53 16.73
CA VAL A 149 -7.84 -4.49 17.89
C VAL A 149 -7.59 -5.74 18.72
N ALA A 150 -6.75 -5.65 19.74
CA ALA A 150 -6.56 -6.75 20.69
C ALA A 150 -7.77 -6.83 21.62
N GLN A 151 -8.38 -8.00 21.72
CA GLN A 151 -9.42 -8.26 22.71
C GLN A 151 -8.84 -8.41 24.12
N PRO A 152 -9.61 -8.15 25.20
CA PRO A 152 -9.16 -8.33 26.57
C PRO A 152 -8.54 -9.71 26.82
N ALA A 153 -7.60 -9.78 27.76
CA ALA A 153 -6.86 -11.01 28.08
C ALA A 153 -7.74 -12.16 28.61
N GLY A 154 -8.99 -11.89 28.88
CA GLY A 154 -10.03 -12.79 29.37
C GLY A 154 -11.02 -12.04 30.24
N GLY A 155 -12.15 -12.64 30.54
CA GLY A 155 -13.14 -12.00 31.41
C GLY A 155 -14.27 -12.94 31.79
N VAL A 156 -14.96 -12.60 32.89
CA VAL A 156 -16.21 -13.24 33.30
C VAL A 156 -17.33 -12.21 33.16
N SER A 157 -18.34 -12.49 32.39
CA SER A 157 -19.47 -11.59 32.19
C SER A 157 -20.81 -12.32 32.28
N GLY A 158 -21.83 -11.66 32.81
CA GLY A 158 -23.20 -12.17 32.72
C GLY A 158 -23.71 -12.12 31.27
N VAL A 159 -23.68 -10.93 30.68
CA VAL A 159 -24.00 -10.69 29.26
C VAL A 159 -22.93 -9.78 28.65
N SER A 160 -22.42 -10.12 27.49
CA SER A 160 -21.53 -9.24 26.71
C SER A 160 -21.97 -9.08 25.26
N ALA A 161 -21.87 -7.86 24.76
CA ALA A 161 -22.06 -7.53 23.35
C ALA A 161 -20.88 -6.68 22.86
N ASP A 162 -20.05 -7.22 21.98
CA ASP A 162 -18.81 -6.61 21.53
C ASP A 162 -18.81 -6.38 20.01
N VAL A 163 -18.43 -5.17 19.60
CA VAL A 163 -18.18 -4.85 18.19
C VAL A 163 -16.75 -4.38 18.05
N ASN A 164 -15.96 -5.14 17.33
CA ASN A 164 -14.54 -4.85 17.09
C ASN A 164 -14.30 -4.58 15.60
N VAL A 165 -13.69 -3.45 15.28
CA VAL A 165 -13.41 -3.04 13.92
C VAL A 165 -11.94 -2.66 13.78
N ALA A 166 -11.23 -3.31 12.85
CA ALA A 166 -9.89 -2.94 12.44
C ALA A 166 -9.89 -2.55 10.95
N GLU A 167 -9.41 -1.36 10.64
CA GLU A 167 -9.35 -0.84 9.26
C GLU A 167 -7.94 -0.37 8.95
N ALA A 168 -7.29 -0.96 7.95
CA ALA A 168 -6.00 -0.51 7.42
C ALA A 168 -6.17 -0.08 5.95
N SER A 169 -5.61 1.06 5.58
CA SER A 169 -5.72 1.57 4.21
C SER A 169 -4.41 2.19 3.74
N VAL A 170 -3.98 1.79 2.55
CA VAL A 170 -2.89 2.43 1.80
C VAL A 170 -3.47 2.95 0.49
N ALA A 171 -3.32 4.25 0.24
CA ALA A 171 -3.89 4.92 -0.92
C ALA A 171 -2.97 6.06 -1.42
N PRO A 172 -3.16 6.57 -2.66
CA PRO A 172 -2.50 7.79 -3.08
C PRO A 172 -3.00 8.99 -2.25
N ALA A 173 -2.17 10.00 -2.11
CA ALA A 173 -2.61 11.27 -1.57
C ALA A 173 -3.51 11.98 -2.60
N GLY A 174 -4.81 12.10 -2.31
CA GLY A 174 -5.81 12.63 -3.24
C GLY A 174 -6.14 11.69 -4.40
N THR A 175 -6.41 12.23 -5.57
CA THR A 175 -6.75 11.48 -6.80
C THR A 175 -5.53 11.18 -7.69
N GLY A 176 -4.32 11.53 -7.21
CA GLY A 176 -3.08 11.48 -7.97
C GLY A 176 -2.43 10.10 -8.06
N LYS A 177 -1.18 10.11 -8.52
CA LYS A 177 -0.31 8.94 -8.56
C LYS A 177 0.36 8.76 -7.19
N SER A 178 0.53 7.53 -6.75
CA SER A 178 1.25 7.22 -5.51
C SER A 178 2.76 7.31 -5.72
N GLY A 179 3.25 6.89 -6.89
CA GLY A 179 4.62 7.01 -7.34
C GLY A 179 4.70 7.45 -8.80
N TYR A 180 5.49 8.48 -9.05
CA TYR A 180 5.69 8.99 -10.40
C TYR A 180 7.17 9.29 -10.65
N ALA A 181 7.72 8.70 -11.71
CA ALA A 181 9.00 9.06 -12.27
C ALA A 181 8.83 9.47 -13.74
N GLY A 182 9.28 10.67 -14.10
CA GLY A 182 9.03 11.17 -15.45
C GLY A 182 10.16 12.01 -16.03
N VAL A 183 10.46 11.79 -17.31
CA VAL A 183 11.26 12.66 -18.17
C VAL A 183 10.35 13.22 -19.25
N THR A 184 10.07 14.53 -19.22
CA THR A 184 8.98 15.11 -20.02
C THR A 184 9.43 16.41 -20.69
N GLY A 185 8.67 16.85 -21.68
CA GLY A 185 8.89 18.16 -22.34
C GLY A 185 8.91 18.06 -23.85
N THR A 186 9.40 19.12 -24.52
CA THR A 186 9.49 19.21 -25.99
C THR A 186 10.90 19.58 -26.46
N GLY A 187 11.82 19.80 -25.51
CA GLY A 187 13.23 20.12 -25.77
C GLY A 187 14.07 18.94 -26.19
N THR A 188 15.36 19.17 -26.29
CA THR A 188 16.36 18.15 -26.63
C THR A 188 17.21 17.80 -25.40
N LEU A 189 17.37 16.51 -25.17
CA LEU A 189 18.22 15.96 -24.11
C LEU A 189 19.19 14.93 -24.69
N ARG A 190 20.49 15.21 -24.55
CA ARG A 190 21.57 14.31 -24.97
C ARG A 190 22.24 13.72 -23.75
N VAL A 191 22.24 12.39 -23.62
CA VAL A 191 22.82 11.65 -22.51
C VAL A 191 23.95 10.78 -23.04
N GLN A 192 25.18 11.00 -22.62
CA GLN A 192 26.34 10.20 -23.06
C GLN A 192 26.41 8.84 -22.36
N GLY A 193 25.67 8.66 -21.26
CA GLY A 193 25.48 7.40 -20.57
C GLY A 193 24.11 6.75 -20.85
N SER A 194 23.58 6.08 -19.83
CA SER A 194 22.27 5.44 -19.84
C SER A 194 21.20 6.32 -19.19
N VAL A 195 19.94 6.06 -19.52
CA VAL A 195 18.77 6.74 -18.93
C VAL A 195 17.93 5.74 -18.16
N ASP A 196 17.71 6.01 -16.86
CA ASP A 196 16.85 5.21 -15.99
C ASP A 196 15.68 6.06 -15.46
N VAL A 197 14.44 5.68 -15.81
CA VAL A 197 13.21 6.29 -15.30
C VAL A 197 12.43 5.22 -14.53
N VAL A 198 12.39 5.32 -13.21
CA VAL A 198 11.94 4.21 -12.36
C VAL A 198 10.94 4.67 -11.30
N ALA A 199 9.75 4.08 -11.29
CA ALA A 199 8.78 4.21 -10.21
C ALA A 199 8.62 2.87 -9.49
N ARG A 200 9.02 2.79 -8.22
CA ARG A 200 8.95 1.57 -7.41
C ARG A 200 8.20 1.81 -6.11
N ALA A 201 7.38 0.82 -5.72
CA ALA A 201 6.69 0.83 -4.45
C ALA A 201 6.70 -0.53 -3.76
N LYS A 202 6.75 -0.48 -2.42
CA LYS A 202 6.37 -1.57 -1.53
C LYS A 202 5.21 -1.08 -0.68
N ALA A 203 4.18 -1.90 -0.48
CA ALA A 203 3.04 -1.45 0.30
C ALA A 203 2.32 -2.62 0.98
N HIS A 204 1.87 -2.36 2.22
CA HIS A 204 1.07 -3.31 2.98
C HIS A 204 -0.05 -2.59 3.73
N ALA A 205 -1.27 -3.13 3.61
CA ALA A 205 -2.39 -2.79 4.47
C ALA A 205 -2.74 -4.02 5.30
N ASP A 206 -2.61 -3.96 6.61
CA ASP A 206 -2.79 -5.10 7.52
C ASP A 206 -3.80 -4.74 8.61
N ALA A 207 -4.95 -5.41 8.61
CA ALA A 207 -6.02 -5.23 9.58
C ALA A 207 -6.26 -6.53 10.35
N LYS A 208 -6.04 -6.51 11.67
CA LYS A 208 -6.10 -7.69 12.53
C LYS A 208 -6.99 -7.52 13.74
N ILE A 209 -7.79 -8.53 14.02
CA ILE A 209 -8.54 -8.70 15.27
C ILE A 209 -8.17 -10.06 15.83
N PRO A 210 -7.10 -10.18 16.64
CA PRO A 210 -6.74 -11.45 17.26
C PRO A 210 -7.82 -11.90 18.24
N ALA A 211 -8.00 -13.20 18.41
CA ALA A 211 -8.98 -13.74 19.35
C ALA A 211 -8.61 -13.44 20.81
N SER A 212 -9.61 -13.28 21.66
CA SER A 212 -9.44 -13.28 23.12
C SER A 212 -8.89 -14.62 23.63
N LYS A 213 -8.07 -14.60 24.66
CA LYS A 213 -7.44 -15.83 25.17
C LYS A 213 -8.47 -16.79 25.80
N VAL A 214 -9.25 -16.33 26.76
CA VAL A 214 -10.35 -17.09 27.38
C VAL A 214 -11.44 -16.14 27.84
N THR A 215 -12.69 -16.43 27.50
CA THR A 215 -13.84 -15.66 28.02
C THR A 215 -14.88 -16.60 28.63
N VAL A 216 -15.45 -16.23 29.77
CA VAL A 216 -16.55 -16.93 30.41
C VAL A 216 -17.74 -15.98 30.46
N SER A 217 -18.87 -16.36 29.88
CA SER A 217 -20.05 -15.49 29.85
C SER A 217 -21.36 -16.30 29.90
N GLY A 218 -22.41 -15.71 30.47
CA GLY A 218 -23.76 -16.25 30.36
C GLY A 218 -24.22 -16.16 28.90
N VAL A 219 -24.27 -14.95 28.35
CA VAL A 219 -24.59 -14.70 26.94
C VAL A 219 -23.48 -13.85 26.32
N LYS A 220 -22.97 -14.26 25.19
CA LYS A 220 -21.98 -13.51 24.40
C LYS A 220 -22.46 -13.28 22.97
N VAL A 221 -22.43 -12.02 22.56
CA VAL A 221 -22.59 -11.64 21.15
C VAL A 221 -21.35 -10.88 20.72
N ALA A 222 -20.71 -11.29 19.65
CA ALA A 222 -19.52 -10.61 19.15
C ALA A 222 -19.58 -10.40 17.63
N VAL A 223 -19.27 -9.19 17.18
CA VAL A 223 -19.07 -8.87 15.76
C VAL A 223 -17.65 -8.37 15.58
N ASN A 224 -16.86 -9.06 14.78
CA ASN A 224 -15.48 -8.70 14.48
C ASN A 224 -15.37 -8.44 12.98
N LYS A 225 -14.88 -7.25 12.61
CA LYS A 225 -14.71 -6.86 11.22
C LYS A 225 -13.31 -6.31 10.98
N ALA A 226 -12.50 -7.04 10.20
CA ALA A 226 -11.19 -6.59 9.72
C ALA A 226 -11.30 -6.20 8.25
N THR A 227 -10.84 -5.00 7.88
CA THR A 227 -10.84 -4.52 6.51
C THR A 227 -9.48 -3.95 6.15
N ALA A 228 -8.82 -4.54 5.17
CA ALA A 228 -7.57 -4.06 4.60
C ALA A 228 -7.79 -3.61 3.16
N ASN A 229 -7.43 -2.37 2.85
CA ASN A 229 -7.56 -1.79 1.52
C ASN A 229 -6.20 -1.29 1.04
N MET A 230 -5.78 -1.72 -0.15
CA MET A 230 -4.63 -1.19 -0.84
C MET A 230 -5.05 -0.71 -2.23
N ASN A 231 -4.80 0.57 -2.51
CA ASN A 231 -5.03 1.15 -3.83
C ASN A 231 -3.82 2.01 -4.18
N LEU A 232 -3.03 1.59 -5.16
CA LEU A 232 -1.81 2.29 -5.54
C LEU A 232 -1.72 2.48 -7.05
N ARG A 233 -1.14 3.63 -7.45
CA ARG A 233 -0.92 3.97 -8.85
C ARG A 233 0.53 4.37 -9.07
N GLN A 234 1.26 3.54 -9.82
CA GLN A 234 2.64 3.76 -10.19
C GLN A 234 2.76 4.16 -11.65
N GLN A 235 3.61 5.12 -11.97
CA GLN A 235 3.89 5.49 -13.35
C GLN A 235 5.35 5.88 -13.55
N ALA A 236 5.98 5.28 -14.54
CA ALA A 236 7.26 5.71 -15.11
C ALA A 236 7.04 6.11 -16.57
N GLU A 237 7.48 7.31 -16.97
CA GLU A 237 7.24 7.77 -18.34
C GLU A 237 8.34 8.63 -18.93
N ILE A 238 8.48 8.55 -20.26
CA ILE A 238 9.19 9.51 -21.09
C ILE A 238 8.19 10.11 -22.08
N THR A 239 8.07 11.45 -22.12
CA THR A 239 7.00 12.08 -22.92
C THR A 239 7.50 13.31 -23.68
N GLY A 240 7.26 13.32 -24.99
CA GLY A 240 7.23 14.50 -25.89
C GLY A 240 8.58 15.00 -26.38
N LEU A 241 9.70 14.71 -25.70
CA LEU A 241 11.01 15.30 -25.97
C LEU A 241 11.82 14.56 -27.06
N THR A 242 12.87 15.21 -27.54
CA THR A 242 13.94 14.54 -28.30
C THR A 242 15.00 14.05 -27.32
N LEU A 243 15.06 12.73 -27.11
CA LEU A 243 16.04 12.09 -26.21
C LEU A 243 17.03 11.25 -27.02
N MET A 244 18.31 11.52 -26.82
CA MET A 244 19.40 10.75 -27.39
C MET A 244 20.30 10.24 -26.26
N ALA A 245 20.33 8.93 -26.06
CA ALA A 245 21.21 8.26 -25.09
C ALA A 245 22.26 7.43 -25.85
N ALA A 246 23.54 7.58 -25.50
CA ALA A 246 24.58 6.72 -26.05
C ALA A 246 24.53 5.30 -25.46
N GLY A 247 24.07 5.16 -24.24
CA GLY A 247 23.79 3.90 -23.59
C GLY A 247 22.35 3.37 -23.81
N GLY A 248 21.87 2.54 -22.90
CA GLY A 248 20.48 2.04 -22.89
C GLY A 248 19.51 3.03 -22.28
N ILE A 249 18.22 2.81 -22.53
CA ILE A 249 17.12 3.53 -21.90
C ILE A 249 16.21 2.52 -21.20
N SER A 250 15.96 2.74 -19.90
CA SER A 250 15.07 1.91 -19.08
C SER A 250 13.93 2.75 -18.51
N VAL A 251 12.69 2.32 -18.76
CA VAL A 251 11.48 2.88 -18.17
C VAL A 251 10.79 1.77 -17.40
N GLU A 252 10.87 1.81 -16.06
CA GLU A 252 10.34 0.75 -15.19
C GLU A 252 9.29 1.29 -14.22
N SER A 253 8.13 0.67 -14.21
CA SER A 253 7.12 0.84 -13.16
C SER A 253 6.93 -0.47 -12.41
N LYS A 254 7.06 -0.47 -11.07
CA LYS A 254 7.05 -1.69 -10.28
C LYS A 254 6.33 -1.55 -8.95
N LEU A 255 5.38 -2.44 -8.71
CA LEU A 255 4.72 -2.60 -7.42
C LEU A 255 5.03 -3.99 -6.84
N GLY A 256 5.44 -4.02 -5.57
CA GLY A 256 6.04 -5.21 -4.96
C GLY A 256 7.48 -5.44 -5.45
N VAL A 257 8.16 -6.42 -4.88
CA VAL A 257 9.56 -6.71 -5.24
C VAL A 257 9.67 -7.90 -6.18
N ASP A 258 9.03 -8.99 -5.79
CA ASP A 258 9.01 -10.26 -6.52
C ASP A 258 7.84 -11.13 -6.01
N ALA A 259 7.76 -12.37 -6.50
CA ALA A 259 6.72 -13.32 -6.11
C ALA A 259 6.68 -13.68 -4.60
N ASN A 260 7.76 -13.43 -3.86
CA ASN A 260 7.86 -13.71 -2.42
C ASN A 260 7.62 -12.45 -1.58
N ASN A 261 7.91 -11.27 -2.12
CA ASN A 261 7.78 -9.95 -1.47
C ASN A 261 6.73 -9.11 -2.21
N ARG A 262 5.47 -9.51 -2.08
CA ARG A 262 4.33 -8.88 -2.73
C ARG A 262 3.88 -7.65 -1.97
N ALA A 263 3.38 -6.66 -2.67
CA ALA A 263 2.52 -5.65 -2.07
C ALA A 263 1.17 -6.29 -1.70
N GLY A 264 0.49 -5.85 -0.64
CA GLY A 264 -0.73 -6.56 -0.31
C GLY A 264 -1.67 -5.94 0.71
N ALA A 265 -2.92 -6.43 0.64
CA ALA A 265 -3.96 -6.19 1.61
C ALA A 265 -4.23 -7.49 2.40
N TYR A 266 -4.11 -7.42 3.73
CA TYR A 266 -4.24 -8.56 4.63
C TYR A 266 -5.28 -8.25 5.72
N ALA A 267 -6.37 -9.01 5.73
CA ALA A 267 -7.41 -8.87 6.74
C ALA A 267 -7.57 -10.18 7.51
N GLU A 268 -7.49 -10.12 8.83
CA GLU A 268 -7.62 -11.31 9.69
C GLU A 268 -8.53 -11.02 10.88
N THR A 269 -9.54 -11.90 11.09
CA THR A 269 -10.37 -11.90 12.29
C THR A 269 -10.25 -13.22 13.02
N GLY A 270 -10.12 -13.15 14.35
CA GLY A 270 -9.94 -14.34 15.20
C GLY A 270 -8.56 -14.97 15.07
N SER A 271 -8.17 -15.79 16.02
CA SER A 271 -6.99 -16.64 15.93
C SER A 271 -7.32 -18.02 16.45
N VAL A 272 -6.60 -19.03 15.96
CA VAL A 272 -6.66 -20.38 16.50
C VAL A 272 -6.05 -20.35 17.90
N GLY A 273 -6.87 -20.43 18.97
CA GLY A 273 -6.36 -20.46 20.34
C GLY A 273 -7.23 -19.80 21.40
N GLY A 274 -8.20 -18.98 21.01
CA GLY A 274 -9.17 -18.46 21.97
C GLY A 274 -10.22 -19.52 22.34
N THR A 275 -10.62 -19.57 23.62
CA THR A 275 -11.72 -20.42 24.09
C THR A 275 -12.81 -19.56 24.72
N SER A 276 -14.05 -19.72 24.26
CA SER A 276 -15.21 -19.07 24.85
C SER A 276 -16.04 -20.11 25.57
N LEU A 277 -16.22 -19.93 26.87
CA LEU A 277 -17.13 -20.70 27.71
C LEU A 277 -18.38 -19.88 27.93
N SER A 278 -19.52 -20.24 27.35
CA SER A 278 -20.75 -19.45 27.45
C SER A 278 -21.99 -20.31 27.37
N LEU A 279 -23.06 -19.94 28.09
CA LEU A 279 -24.35 -20.59 27.93
C LEU A 279 -24.86 -20.41 26.49
N VAL A 280 -24.81 -19.17 26.00
CA VAL A 280 -25.11 -18.83 24.60
C VAL A 280 -23.99 -18.01 24.02
N ASN A 281 -23.47 -18.44 22.87
CA ASN A 281 -22.45 -17.69 22.12
C ASN A 281 -22.92 -17.44 20.69
N ALA A 282 -22.96 -16.20 20.26
CA ALA A 282 -23.17 -15.82 18.88
C ALA A 282 -22.00 -14.93 18.40
N SER A 283 -21.32 -15.34 17.34
CA SER A 283 -20.20 -14.56 16.81
C SER A 283 -20.26 -14.43 15.29
N VAL A 284 -19.98 -13.24 14.78
CA VAL A 284 -19.80 -12.98 13.36
C VAL A 284 -18.40 -12.42 13.15
N ASN A 285 -17.64 -13.08 12.30
CA ASN A 285 -16.28 -12.66 11.96
C ASN A 285 -16.18 -12.41 10.47
N GLU A 286 -15.85 -11.17 10.12
CA GLU A 286 -15.77 -10.69 8.74
C GLU A 286 -14.35 -10.20 8.43
N ALA A 287 -13.72 -10.77 7.41
CA ALA A 287 -12.42 -10.35 6.90
C ALA A 287 -12.53 -9.93 5.43
N TYR A 288 -12.18 -8.69 5.15
CA TYR A 288 -12.19 -8.11 3.80
C TYR A 288 -10.80 -7.62 3.43
N ALA A 289 -10.19 -8.21 2.42
CA ALA A 289 -8.92 -7.76 1.85
C ALA A 289 -9.16 -7.30 0.41
N ASN A 290 -9.01 -6.01 0.16
CA ASN A 290 -9.21 -5.42 -1.15
C ASN A 290 -7.88 -4.82 -1.62
N GLU A 291 -7.41 -5.30 -2.74
CA GLU A 291 -6.22 -4.81 -3.40
C GLU A 291 -6.61 -4.35 -4.81
N SER A 292 -6.14 -3.17 -5.21
CA SER A 292 -6.28 -2.64 -6.54
C SER A 292 -5.04 -1.82 -6.86
N ALA A 293 -4.31 -2.23 -7.86
CA ALA A 293 -3.09 -1.54 -8.24
C ALA A 293 -3.05 -1.26 -9.73
N GLN A 294 -2.46 -0.12 -10.07
CA GLN A 294 -2.13 0.24 -11.43
C GLN A 294 -0.63 0.53 -11.54
N SER A 295 0.02 -0.10 -12.50
CA SER A 295 1.42 0.12 -12.84
C SER A 295 1.55 0.42 -14.32
N VAL A 296 2.13 1.57 -14.66
CA VAL A 296 2.26 2.02 -16.05
C VAL A 296 3.71 2.39 -16.32
N ALA A 297 4.31 1.78 -17.34
CA ALA A 297 5.57 2.19 -17.93
C ALA A 297 5.32 2.63 -19.38
N SER A 298 5.67 3.86 -19.74
CA SER A 298 5.31 4.38 -21.05
C SER A 298 6.35 5.30 -21.68
N VAL A 299 6.34 5.29 -23.00
CA VAL A 299 7.02 6.27 -23.84
C VAL A 299 5.99 6.84 -24.80
N THR A 300 5.73 8.14 -24.72
CA THR A 300 4.66 8.76 -25.50
C THR A 300 5.16 9.99 -26.24
N GLY A 301 4.97 10.01 -27.54
CA GLY A 301 5.42 11.11 -28.41
C GLY A 301 6.94 11.29 -28.42
N GLY A 302 7.39 12.27 -29.19
CA GLY A 302 8.81 12.65 -29.26
C GLY A 302 9.68 11.72 -30.12
N LYS A 303 10.98 11.93 -30.03
CA LYS A 303 12.00 11.19 -30.78
C LYS A 303 13.06 10.62 -29.84
N ILE A 304 13.09 9.32 -29.72
CA ILE A 304 13.90 8.59 -28.76
C ILE A 304 14.97 7.77 -29.49
N THR A 305 16.24 8.03 -29.17
CA THR A 305 17.36 7.26 -29.71
C THR A 305 18.16 6.67 -28.56
N ALA A 306 18.34 5.36 -28.54
CA ALA A 306 19.20 4.64 -27.60
C ALA A 306 20.32 3.93 -28.38
N GLY A 307 21.57 4.15 -28.02
CA GLY A 307 22.71 3.41 -28.56
C GLY A 307 22.72 1.95 -28.11
N GLY A 308 22.14 1.65 -26.96
CA GLY A 308 21.95 0.32 -26.41
C GLY A 308 20.51 -0.17 -26.51
N MET A 309 20.11 -1.02 -25.55
CA MET A 309 18.77 -1.55 -25.44
C MET A 309 17.81 -0.50 -24.90
N MET A 310 16.58 -0.47 -25.43
CA MET A 310 15.46 0.23 -24.85
C MET A 310 14.55 -0.77 -24.15
N SER A 311 14.24 -0.52 -22.86
CA SER A 311 13.40 -1.37 -22.05
C SER A 311 12.23 -0.58 -21.47
N ILE A 312 11.00 -1.02 -21.68
CA ILE A 312 9.78 -0.44 -21.10
C ILE A 312 9.08 -1.58 -20.35
N VAL A 313 9.13 -1.55 -19.03
CA VAL A 313 8.69 -2.67 -18.21
C VAL A 313 7.73 -2.22 -17.10
N SER A 314 6.57 -2.85 -17.04
CA SER A 314 5.61 -2.70 -15.95
C SER A 314 5.44 -4.03 -15.23
N ASN A 315 5.61 -4.03 -13.91
CA ASN A 315 5.47 -5.23 -13.08
C ASN A 315 4.58 -4.95 -11.87
N ILE A 316 3.65 -5.86 -11.62
CA ILE A 316 2.88 -5.92 -10.38
C ILE A 316 3.09 -7.29 -9.74
N PHE A 317 3.45 -7.29 -8.47
CA PHE A 317 3.45 -8.45 -7.58
C PHE A 317 2.59 -8.11 -6.38
N SER A 318 1.35 -8.60 -6.37
CA SER A 318 0.37 -8.21 -5.36
C SER A 318 -0.36 -9.41 -4.74
N GLN A 319 -0.99 -9.16 -3.58
CA GLN A 319 -1.79 -10.17 -2.91
C GLN A 319 -2.90 -9.54 -2.07
N ALA A 320 -4.13 -10.08 -2.21
CA ALA A 320 -5.21 -9.87 -1.26
C ALA A 320 -5.42 -11.15 -0.45
N LYS A 321 -5.39 -11.06 0.89
CA LYS A 321 -5.59 -12.21 1.76
C LYS A 321 -6.57 -11.89 2.87
N ALA A 322 -7.71 -12.60 2.88
CA ALA A 322 -8.75 -12.48 3.89
C ALA A 322 -8.87 -13.80 4.66
N ASN A 323 -8.83 -13.72 5.98
CA ASN A 323 -8.88 -14.88 6.85
C ASN A 323 -9.87 -14.65 8.00
N ALA A 324 -11.02 -15.32 7.96
CA ALA A 324 -12.03 -15.26 8.99
C ALA A 324 -11.97 -16.52 9.85
N LYS A 325 -11.70 -16.37 11.15
CA LYS A 325 -11.58 -17.47 12.10
C LYS A 325 -12.50 -17.27 13.29
N ASN A 326 -13.06 -18.36 13.81
CA ASN A 326 -13.76 -18.37 15.08
C ASN A 326 -12.87 -18.87 16.21
N ALA A 327 -13.18 -18.42 17.43
CA ALA A 327 -12.64 -19.04 18.63
C ALA A 327 -13.37 -20.37 18.90
N LYS A 328 -12.71 -21.30 19.56
CA LYS A 328 -13.34 -22.52 20.06
C LYS A 328 -14.43 -22.14 21.08
N SER A 329 -15.64 -22.63 20.90
CA SER A 329 -16.74 -22.34 21.80
C SER A 329 -17.23 -23.60 22.53
N ILE A 330 -17.48 -23.46 23.83
CA ILE A 330 -18.02 -24.51 24.68
C ILE A 330 -19.25 -23.95 25.42
N GLY A 331 -20.43 -24.57 25.29
CA GLY A 331 -21.64 -24.02 25.90
C GLY A 331 -22.90 -24.82 25.59
N LEU A 332 -24.05 -24.27 25.98
CA LEU A 332 -25.35 -24.88 25.65
C LEU A 332 -25.71 -24.60 24.19
N ALA A 333 -25.52 -23.38 23.72
CA ALA A 333 -25.80 -23.02 22.34
C ALA A 333 -24.65 -22.18 21.76
N SER A 334 -24.23 -22.49 20.52
CA SER A 334 -23.18 -21.77 19.81
C SER A 334 -23.55 -21.52 18.36
N PHE A 335 -23.57 -20.25 17.96
CA PHE A 335 -23.84 -19.83 16.59
C PHE A 335 -22.64 -19.05 16.06
N GLY A 336 -22.15 -19.39 14.86
CA GLY A 336 -20.98 -18.74 14.24
C GLY A 336 -21.24 -18.37 12.80
N GLY A 337 -20.97 -17.11 12.44
CA GLY A 337 -20.89 -16.63 11.07
C GLY A 337 -19.45 -16.33 10.70
N LEU A 338 -18.96 -16.84 9.57
CA LEU A 338 -17.65 -16.54 9.02
C LEU A 338 -17.79 -16.00 7.60
N TYR A 339 -17.21 -14.84 7.35
CA TYR A 339 -17.18 -14.25 6.03
C TYR A 339 -15.77 -13.79 5.69
N ALA A 340 -15.18 -14.37 4.66
CA ALA A 340 -13.86 -13.96 4.16
C ALA A 340 -13.96 -13.58 2.68
N LYS A 341 -13.56 -12.36 2.34
CA LYS A 341 -13.52 -11.90 0.95
C LYS A 341 -12.18 -11.29 0.63
N ALA A 342 -11.51 -11.85 -0.37
CA ALA A 342 -10.28 -11.33 -0.95
C ALA A 342 -10.52 -10.90 -2.39
N THR A 343 -10.23 -9.65 -2.71
CA THR A 343 -10.35 -9.12 -4.06
C THR A 343 -9.01 -8.50 -4.45
N ALA A 344 -8.44 -8.95 -5.55
CA ALA A 344 -7.25 -8.36 -6.14
C ALA A 344 -7.54 -8.00 -7.59
N ALA A 345 -7.41 -6.71 -7.94
CA ALA A 345 -7.74 -6.17 -9.24
C ALA A 345 -6.61 -5.25 -9.73
N ASP A 346 -5.76 -5.78 -10.58
CA ASP A 346 -4.53 -5.12 -11.04
C ASP A 346 -4.54 -4.83 -12.53
N ASP A 347 -3.93 -3.68 -12.88
CA ASP A 347 -3.69 -3.29 -14.25
C ASP A 347 -2.21 -2.93 -14.45
N SER A 348 -1.51 -3.75 -15.24
CA SER A 348 -0.11 -3.55 -15.59
C SER A 348 0.00 -3.21 -17.07
N SER A 349 0.51 -2.04 -17.41
CA SER A 349 0.61 -1.57 -18.77
C SER A 349 2.03 -1.09 -19.11
N ALA A 350 2.59 -1.60 -20.21
CA ALA A 350 3.85 -1.14 -20.77
C ALA A 350 3.64 -0.83 -22.26
N TYR A 351 3.91 0.41 -22.69
CA TYR A 351 3.66 0.77 -24.07
C TYR A 351 4.54 1.90 -24.60
N ALA A 352 4.66 1.94 -25.93
CA ALA A 352 5.19 3.05 -26.66
C ALA A 352 4.12 3.55 -27.65
N GLU A 353 3.78 4.83 -27.59
CA GLU A 353 2.71 5.40 -28.40
C GLU A 353 3.12 6.74 -29.02
N ASN A 354 2.86 6.92 -30.33
CA ASN A 354 3.15 8.16 -31.06
C ASN A 354 4.61 8.64 -30.94
N ALA A 355 5.56 7.73 -30.69
CA ALA A 355 6.99 8.01 -30.54
C ALA A 355 7.82 7.43 -31.70
N GLU A 356 8.80 8.17 -32.19
CA GLU A 356 9.83 7.62 -33.08
C GLU A 356 10.95 7.02 -32.22
N ILE A 357 11.09 5.69 -32.23
CA ILE A 357 12.09 4.99 -31.42
C ILE A 357 13.15 4.36 -32.32
N ARG A 358 14.43 4.62 -31.98
CA ARG A 358 15.59 3.97 -32.57
C ARG A 358 16.46 3.41 -31.45
N ALA A 359 16.66 2.09 -31.44
CA ALA A 359 17.45 1.40 -30.43
C ALA A 359 18.14 0.20 -31.06
N ALA A 360 19.24 -0.27 -30.45
CA ALA A 360 19.91 -1.50 -30.88
C ALA A 360 18.99 -2.72 -30.68
N SER A 361 18.19 -2.70 -29.62
CA SER A 361 17.09 -3.65 -29.35
C SER A 361 16.02 -2.99 -28.51
N ALA A 362 14.79 -3.49 -28.58
CA ALA A 362 13.67 -3.01 -27.77
C ALA A 362 13.00 -4.17 -27.04
N ASP A 363 12.63 -3.93 -25.78
CA ASP A 363 11.92 -4.88 -24.93
C ASP A 363 10.76 -4.18 -24.23
N ILE A 364 9.53 -4.58 -24.52
CA ILE A 364 8.32 -4.03 -23.91
C ILE A 364 7.60 -5.16 -23.21
N ARG A 365 7.47 -5.06 -21.89
CA ARG A 365 6.82 -6.10 -21.07
C ARG A 365 5.89 -5.54 -20.03
N ALA A 366 4.71 -6.14 -19.92
CA ALA A 366 3.81 -5.95 -18.80
C ALA A 366 3.57 -7.29 -18.11
N ASN A 367 3.68 -7.31 -16.80
CA ASN A 367 3.46 -8.51 -16.01
C ASN A 367 2.63 -8.14 -14.75
N ALA A 368 1.60 -8.95 -14.48
CA ALA A 368 0.82 -8.87 -13.25
C ALA A 368 0.72 -10.27 -12.63
N ASP A 369 1.47 -10.48 -11.56
CA ASP A 369 1.42 -11.69 -10.74
C ASP A 369 0.63 -11.38 -9.46
N THR A 370 -0.66 -11.63 -9.52
CA THR A 370 -1.66 -11.24 -8.53
C THR A 370 -2.27 -12.47 -7.88
N LYS A 371 -2.47 -12.41 -6.57
CA LYS A 371 -3.11 -13.49 -5.80
C LYS A 371 -4.28 -12.97 -4.98
N ALA A 372 -5.34 -13.77 -4.90
CA ALA A 372 -6.42 -13.57 -3.94
C ALA A 372 -6.64 -14.88 -3.16
N GLU A 373 -6.65 -14.77 -1.85
CA GLU A 373 -6.84 -15.92 -0.95
C GLU A 373 -7.87 -15.56 0.12
N ALA A 374 -8.99 -16.28 0.14
CA ALA A 374 -10.00 -16.17 1.17
C ALA A 374 -10.08 -17.49 1.92
N THR A 375 -9.93 -17.45 3.24
CA THR A 375 -9.97 -18.64 4.08
C THR A 375 -10.90 -18.42 5.27
N SER A 376 -11.60 -19.47 5.68
CA SER A 376 -12.34 -19.48 6.94
C SER A 376 -11.95 -20.71 7.76
N ASP A 377 -11.78 -20.52 9.06
CA ASP A 377 -11.45 -21.61 9.97
C ASP A 377 -12.39 -21.59 11.17
N GLN A 378 -13.09 -22.71 11.35
CA GLN A 378 -13.99 -22.91 12.46
C GLN A 378 -13.53 -24.09 13.29
N PRO A 379 -12.76 -23.85 14.36
CA PRO A 379 -12.34 -24.93 15.25
C PRO A 379 -13.55 -25.56 15.93
N GLY A 380 -13.54 -26.87 16.05
CA GLY A 380 -14.60 -27.62 16.72
C GLY A 380 -14.87 -27.14 18.15
N GLY A 381 -16.12 -27.02 18.52
CA GLY A 381 -16.60 -26.70 19.88
C GLY A 381 -17.43 -27.85 20.46
N ALA A 382 -17.75 -27.78 21.75
CA ALA A 382 -18.70 -28.65 22.41
C ALA A 382 -19.93 -27.85 22.80
N SER A 383 -21.05 -28.05 22.12
CA SER A 383 -22.34 -27.42 22.43
C SER A 383 -23.49 -28.38 22.17
N LEU A 384 -24.58 -28.27 22.97
CA LEU A 384 -25.77 -29.07 22.76
C LEU A 384 -26.52 -28.64 21.48
N VAL A 385 -26.49 -27.36 21.17
CA VAL A 385 -27.05 -26.78 19.94
C VAL A 385 -25.98 -25.97 19.27
N SER A 386 -25.68 -26.26 18.01
CA SER A 386 -24.70 -25.45 17.23
C SER A 386 -25.21 -25.21 15.82
N GLY A 387 -24.97 -24.00 15.34
CA GLY A 387 -25.20 -23.61 13.96
C GLY A 387 -24.03 -22.76 13.48
N SER A 388 -23.52 -23.06 12.30
CA SER A 388 -22.45 -22.24 11.69
C SER A 388 -22.72 -22.04 10.21
N SER A 389 -22.37 -20.85 9.74
CA SER A 389 -22.35 -20.53 8.32
C SER A 389 -21.00 -19.93 7.95
N GLY A 390 -20.47 -20.25 6.78
CA GLY A 390 -19.24 -19.68 6.27
C GLY A 390 -19.36 -19.35 4.79
N THR A 391 -18.90 -18.18 4.39
CA THR A 391 -18.80 -17.78 2.99
C THR A 391 -17.37 -17.31 2.71
N MET A 392 -16.79 -17.80 1.62
CA MET A 392 -15.45 -17.42 1.19
C MET A 392 -15.50 -17.04 -0.27
N ASP A 393 -15.07 -15.82 -0.57
CA ASP A 393 -14.99 -15.31 -1.93
C ASP A 393 -13.55 -14.85 -2.21
N ALA A 394 -12.90 -15.45 -3.20
CA ALA A 394 -11.62 -14.98 -3.71
C ALA A 394 -11.78 -14.60 -5.19
N PHE A 395 -11.48 -13.37 -5.51
CA PHE A 395 -11.57 -12.83 -6.86
C PHE A 395 -10.24 -12.23 -7.29
N VAL A 396 -9.79 -12.62 -8.48
CA VAL A 396 -8.64 -12.02 -9.16
C VAL A 396 -9.10 -11.49 -10.51
N GLY A 397 -8.98 -10.18 -10.69
CA GLY A 397 -9.19 -9.51 -11.96
C GLY A 397 -7.91 -8.80 -12.36
N THR A 398 -7.13 -9.37 -13.28
CA THR A 398 -5.86 -8.79 -13.72
C THR A 398 -5.87 -8.50 -15.20
N SER A 399 -5.26 -7.39 -15.58
CA SER A 399 -4.87 -7.13 -16.95
C SER A 399 -3.36 -6.86 -17.03
N ALA A 400 -2.73 -7.38 -18.08
CA ALA A 400 -1.36 -7.06 -18.43
C ALA A 400 -1.28 -6.78 -19.94
N ARG A 401 -0.82 -5.58 -20.31
CA ARG A 401 -0.79 -5.12 -21.69
C ARG A 401 0.58 -4.57 -22.05
N ALA A 402 1.23 -5.20 -23.01
CA ALA A 402 2.45 -4.69 -23.66
C ALA A 402 2.13 -4.31 -25.12
N GLN A 403 2.52 -3.08 -25.54
CA GLN A 403 2.14 -2.56 -26.86
C GLN A 403 3.20 -1.61 -27.43
#